data_23ce3b1326930adef1769d3a949009ef
#
_entry.id   23ce3b1326930adef1769d3a949009ef
#
_cell.length_a   1.000
_cell.length_b   1.000
_cell.length_c   1.000
_cell.angle_alpha   90.00
_cell.angle_beta   90.00
_cell.angle_gamma   90.00
#
_symmetry.space_group_name_H-M   'P 1'
#
loop_
_entity.id
_entity.type
_entity.pdbx_description
1 polymer ?
#
loop_
_entity_poly.entity_id
_entity_poly.type
_entity_poly.pdbx_seq_one_letter_code
_entity_poly.pdbx_strand_id
1 'polypeptide(L)'
;MYYLIITIHILGGVQGFFLSFLLLTLKDRLKANKFLAFMVFTLSVTLTITFLHFTKLILHVPYLFVISQFFTILYGPLLLFYVSHLLIPNYKMSLWQSLHFIPLVIQIKLALPFISMISETSTGYLMNIFEDLYFPLFNVESIGRILHLIIYLSICYRIYWATQKSGNKRGENEKTKLVWIRNLLLSSVFIWGIYTFLYFYNIYLLNFVIPILISIAIYAMGYMGFKYPEIFRSVHLKKLMKKYEFSSLIPQEKDRYCEELLQIMNEQKVFTNSDLSLSELANLVNISPQHLSQIINEKFNQNFSEFINAFRVEEAKKLLLDPNNRHLNILAIAYEAGFNSKSTFNSAFKKATQRTPSEFISNPNVTDQT
;
A
#
# COMPACT_ATOMS: atom_id res chain seq x y z
N MET A 1 34.26 -18.65 -8.40
CA MET A 1 33.85 -17.67 -7.37
C MET A 1 33.71 -16.25 -7.93
N TYR A 2 34.72 -15.70 -8.63
CA TYR A 2 34.71 -14.35 -9.21
C TYR A 2 33.50 -14.09 -10.14
N TYR A 3 33.23 -14.93 -11.14
CA TYR A 3 32.10 -14.80 -12.05
C TYR A 3 30.73 -14.85 -11.33
N LEU A 4 30.62 -15.69 -10.29
CA LEU A 4 29.38 -15.77 -9.48
C LEU A 4 29.09 -14.44 -8.79
N ILE A 5 30.12 -13.82 -8.22
CA ILE A 5 29.98 -12.53 -7.53
C ILE A 5 29.55 -11.44 -8.52
N ILE A 6 30.19 -11.37 -9.68
CA ILE A 6 29.83 -10.42 -10.75
C ILE A 6 28.37 -10.63 -11.19
N THR A 7 27.95 -11.89 -11.35
CA THR A 7 26.56 -12.21 -11.71
C THR A 7 25.56 -11.71 -10.64
N ILE A 8 25.87 -11.87 -9.36
CA ILE A 8 25.03 -11.37 -8.26
C ILE A 8 24.89 -9.84 -8.33
N HIS A 9 25.96 -9.11 -8.65
CA HIS A 9 25.92 -7.65 -8.74
C HIS A 9 25.00 -7.17 -9.86
N ILE A 10 25.13 -7.76 -11.06
CA ILE A 10 24.29 -7.35 -12.19
C ILE A 10 22.83 -7.74 -11.98
N LEU A 11 22.56 -8.93 -11.44
CA LEU A 11 21.19 -9.36 -11.12
C LEU A 11 20.57 -8.48 -10.05
N GLY A 12 21.32 -8.13 -8.99
CA GLY A 12 20.84 -7.19 -7.96
C GLY A 12 20.56 -5.80 -8.53
N GLY A 13 21.43 -5.30 -9.41
CA GLY A 13 21.24 -4.02 -10.10
C GLY A 13 19.98 -4.01 -10.97
N VAL A 14 19.80 -5.00 -11.83
CA VAL A 14 18.62 -5.14 -12.71
C VAL A 14 17.34 -5.27 -11.89
N GLN A 15 17.33 -6.12 -10.87
CA GLN A 15 16.20 -6.28 -9.97
C GLN A 15 15.84 -4.96 -9.26
N GLY A 16 16.85 -4.21 -8.84
CA GLY A 16 16.62 -2.94 -8.17
C GLY A 16 16.08 -1.87 -9.11
N PHE A 17 16.54 -1.76 -10.35
CA PHE A 17 15.94 -0.86 -11.34
C PHE A 17 14.49 -1.24 -11.61
N PHE A 18 14.19 -2.53 -11.76
CA PHE A 18 12.84 -3.02 -11.94
C PHE A 18 11.94 -2.67 -10.73
N LEU A 19 12.42 -2.91 -9.51
CA LEU A 19 11.68 -2.57 -8.29
C LEU A 19 11.45 -1.06 -8.15
N SER A 20 12.47 -0.25 -8.46
CA SER A 20 12.34 1.22 -8.48
C SER A 20 11.27 1.67 -9.46
N PHE A 21 11.28 1.15 -10.69
CA PHE A 21 10.26 1.43 -11.71
C PHE A 21 8.86 1.03 -11.23
N LEU A 22 8.71 -0.18 -10.68
CA LEU A 22 7.44 -0.64 -10.12
C LEU A 22 6.92 0.32 -9.04
N LEU A 23 7.76 0.70 -8.07
CA LEU A 23 7.37 1.61 -6.98
C LEU A 23 6.90 2.98 -7.48
N LEU A 24 7.43 3.45 -8.62
CA LEU A 24 7.01 4.71 -9.25
C LEU A 24 5.72 4.58 -10.08
N THR A 25 5.46 3.42 -10.66
CA THR A 25 4.34 3.20 -11.58
C THR A 25 3.13 2.53 -10.94
N LEU A 26 3.25 2.02 -9.70
CA LEU A 26 2.13 1.42 -8.97
C LEU A 26 0.92 2.35 -8.94
N LYS A 27 -0.23 1.86 -9.39
CA LYS A 27 -1.52 2.52 -9.21
C LYS A 27 -1.84 2.58 -7.70
N ASP A 28 -2.31 3.75 -7.22
CA ASP A 28 -2.62 4.00 -5.80
C ASP A 28 -1.43 3.83 -4.83
N ARG A 29 -0.23 4.16 -5.31
CA ARG A 29 0.98 4.16 -4.51
C ARG A 29 0.92 5.12 -3.33
N LEU A 30 1.61 4.76 -2.24
CA LEU A 30 1.84 5.69 -1.15
C LEU A 30 2.80 6.82 -1.59
N LYS A 31 2.59 8.03 -1.06
CA LYS A 31 3.50 9.17 -1.32
C LYS A 31 4.95 8.87 -0.91
N ALA A 32 5.14 8.01 0.08
CA ALA A 32 6.44 7.53 0.54
C ALA A 32 7.22 6.78 -0.55
N ASN A 33 6.53 6.02 -1.42
CA ASN A 33 7.17 5.11 -2.38
C ASN A 33 8.15 5.79 -3.33
N LYS A 34 7.95 7.07 -3.66
CA LYS A 34 8.89 7.81 -4.51
C LYS A 34 10.28 7.88 -3.88
N PHE A 35 10.36 8.08 -2.56
CA PHE A 35 11.65 8.15 -1.85
C PHE A 35 12.32 6.77 -1.77
N LEU A 36 11.53 5.71 -1.51
CA LEU A 36 12.03 4.34 -1.55
C LEU A 36 12.50 3.97 -2.95
N ALA A 37 11.75 4.34 -4.00
CA ALA A 37 12.12 4.11 -5.38
C ALA A 37 13.45 4.78 -5.74
N PHE A 38 13.64 6.06 -5.38
CA PHE A 38 14.90 6.75 -5.59
C PHE A 38 16.04 6.11 -4.78
N MET A 39 15.79 5.68 -3.54
CA MET A 39 16.78 4.98 -2.72
C MET A 39 17.21 3.66 -3.36
N VAL A 40 16.26 2.85 -3.82
CA VAL A 40 16.55 1.58 -4.54
C VAL A 40 17.26 1.86 -5.87
N PHE A 41 16.86 2.90 -6.59
CA PHE A 41 17.54 3.33 -7.82
C PHE A 41 19.01 3.66 -7.57
N THR A 42 19.33 4.46 -6.55
CA THR A 42 20.73 4.81 -6.21
C THR A 42 21.55 3.56 -5.83
N LEU A 43 20.97 2.63 -5.09
CA LEU A 43 21.62 1.34 -4.77
C LEU A 43 21.88 0.50 -6.04
N SER A 44 20.94 0.49 -6.98
CA SER A 44 21.07 -0.24 -8.25
C SER A 44 22.18 0.34 -9.13
N VAL A 45 22.26 1.68 -9.20
CA VAL A 45 23.38 2.36 -9.90
C VAL A 45 24.71 2.01 -9.26
N THR A 46 24.80 2.00 -7.92
CA THR A 46 26.02 1.60 -7.21
C THR A 46 26.43 0.17 -7.55
N LEU A 47 25.50 -0.79 -7.57
CA LEU A 47 25.76 -2.17 -7.97
C LEU A 47 26.26 -2.28 -9.43
N THR A 48 25.65 -1.51 -10.33
CA THR A 48 26.05 -1.46 -11.75
C THR A 48 27.46 -0.90 -11.91
N ILE A 49 27.80 0.17 -11.19
CA ILE A 49 29.15 0.76 -11.25
C ILE A 49 30.18 -0.19 -10.64
N THR A 50 29.84 -0.89 -9.55
CA THR A 50 30.70 -1.93 -8.98
C THR A 50 30.93 -3.08 -9.99
N PHE A 51 29.90 -3.50 -10.73
CA PHE A 51 30.04 -4.45 -11.84
C PHE A 51 30.99 -3.93 -12.92
N LEU A 52 30.85 -2.67 -13.37
CA LEU A 52 31.73 -2.06 -14.35
C LEU A 52 33.19 -1.97 -13.84
N HIS A 53 33.38 -1.75 -12.55
CA HIS A 53 34.70 -1.77 -11.92
C HIS A 53 35.35 -3.15 -12.00
N PHE A 54 34.66 -4.21 -11.59
CA PHE A 54 35.18 -5.58 -11.65
C PHE A 54 35.48 -6.07 -13.06
N THR A 55 34.66 -5.68 -14.04
CA THR A 55 34.87 -6.03 -15.45
C THR A 55 35.89 -5.14 -16.14
N LYS A 56 36.46 -4.15 -15.45
CA LYS A 56 37.36 -3.11 -16.00
C LYS A 56 36.69 -2.21 -17.06
N LEU A 57 35.39 -2.35 -17.33
CA LEU A 57 34.64 -1.51 -18.26
C LEU A 57 34.57 -0.05 -17.76
N ILE A 58 34.70 0.16 -16.44
CA ILE A 58 34.74 1.50 -15.83
C ILE A 58 35.86 2.38 -16.43
N LEU A 59 36.93 1.80 -16.95
CA LEU A 59 38.04 2.54 -17.56
C LEU A 59 37.62 3.30 -18.82
N HIS A 60 36.54 2.89 -19.50
CA HIS A 60 35.98 3.60 -20.65
C HIS A 60 35.05 4.75 -20.26
N VAL A 61 34.58 4.76 -18.99
CA VAL A 61 33.63 5.75 -18.47
C VAL A 61 33.98 6.14 -17.01
N PRO A 62 35.22 6.58 -16.74
CA PRO A 62 35.74 6.73 -15.38
C PRO A 62 34.97 7.75 -14.52
N TYR A 63 34.32 8.75 -15.14
CA TYR A 63 33.49 9.72 -14.46
C TYR A 63 32.31 9.09 -13.71
N LEU A 64 31.85 7.90 -14.11
CA LEU A 64 30.77 7.18 -13.42
C LEU A 64 31.17 6.79 -12.00
N PHE A 65 32.44 6.51 -11.76
CA PHE A 65 32.94 6.22 -10.41
C PHE A 65 32.73 7.43 -9.48
N VAL A 66 33.08 8.65 -9.93
CA VAL A 66 32.88 9.87 -9.16
C VAL A 66 31.39 10.14 -8.93
N ILE A 67 30.56 9.96 -9.95
CA ILE A 67 29.11 10.13 -9.87
C ILE A 67 28.49 9.17 -8.85
N SER A 68 28.99 7.93 -8.75
CA SER A 68 28.47 6.95 -7.79
C SER A 68 28.58 7.41 -6.33
N GLN A 69 29.60 8.22 -6.03
CA GLN A 69 29.79 8.73 -4.68
C GLN A 69 28.69 9.70 -4.26
N PHE A 70 28.07 10.41 -5.20
CA PHE A 70 26.94 11.32 -4.92
C PHE A 70 25.71 10.58 -4.41
N PHE A 71 25.50 9.36 -4.89
CA PHE A 71 24.32 8.56 -4.49
C PHE A 71 24.41 8.10 -3.03
N THR A 72 25.60 7.89 -2.50
CA THR A 72 25.76 7.41 -1.13
C THR A 72 25.28 8.42 -0.09
N ILE A 73 25.45 9.72 -0.36
CA ILE A 73 25.02 10.79 0.54
C ILE A 73 23.51 11.02 0.50
N LEU A 74 22.84 10.64 -0.61
CA LEU A 74 21.39 10.73 -0.75
C LEU A 74 20.64 9.69 0.09
N TYR A 75 21.28 8.59 0.46
CA TYR A 75 20.61 7.48 1.17
C TYR A 75 19.96 7.96 2.47
N GLY A 76 20.67 8.75 3.28
CA GLY A 76 20.16 9.27 4.56
C GLY A 76 18.88 10.11 4.41
N PRO A 77 18.90 11.21 3.62
CA PRO A 77 17.73 12.03 3.36
C PRO A 77 16.55 11.25 2.76
N LEU A 78 16.81 10.37 1.78
CA LEU A 78 15.75 9.56 1.16
C LEU A 78 15.10 8.62 2.17
N LEU A 79 15.89 7.98 3.02
CA LEU A 79 15.39 7.13 4.11
C LEU A 79 14.55 7.93 5.10
N LEU A 80 15.01 9.12 5.52
CA LEU A 80 14.26 10.00 6.41
C LEU A 80 12.91 10.38 5.81
N PHE A 81 12.88 10.82 4.55
CA PHE A 81 11.63 11.21 3.89
C PHE A 81 10.70 10.02 3.69
N TYR A 82 11.23 8.84 3.38
CA TYR A 82 10.45 7.61 3.30
C TYR A 82 9.78 7.27 4.64
N VAL A 83 10.56 7.21 5.72
CA VAL A 83 10.06 6.88 7.07
C VAL A 83 9.04 7.91 7.54
N SER A 84 9.32 9.22 7.33
CA SER A 84 8.43 10.30 7.73
C SER A 84 7.09 10.25 7.00
N HIS A 85 7.09 10.06 5.68
CA HIS A 85 5.84 9.96 4.90
C HIS A 85 5.04 8.67 5.19
N LEU A 86 5.70 7.61 5.64
CA LEU A 86 5.02 6.36 5.95
C LEU A 86 4.44 6.32 7.36
N LEU A 87 5.13 6.93 8.35
CA LEU A 87 4.79 6.81 9.77
C LEU A 87 4.12 8.05 10.36
N ILE A 88 4.36 9.26 9.82
CA ILE A 88 3.78 10.49 10.35
C ILE A 88 2.51 10.82 9.56
N PRO A 89 1.31 10.86 10.21
CA PRO A 89 0.08 11.21 9.54
C PRO A 89 0.14 12.61 8.93
N ASN A 90 -0.35 12.74 7.69
CA ASN A 90 -0.43 14.01 6.96
C ASN A 90 0.90 14.78 6.83
N TYR A 91 2.03 14.04 6.84
CA TYR A 91 3.34 14.66 6.68
C TYR A 91 3.43 15.45 5.38
N LYS A 92 3.80 16.74 5.50
CA LYS A 92 4.03 17.65 4.37
C LYS A 92 5.50 18.09 4.36
N MET A 93 6.12 18.06 3.20
CA MET A 93 7.46 18.61 3.03
C MET A 93 7.42 20.13 3.11
N SER A 94 8.32 20.70 3.90
CA SER A 94 8.62 22.13 3.97
C SER A 94 9.81 22.47 3.09
N LEU A 95 9.95 23.73 2.64
CA LEU A 95 11.12 24.22 1.90
C LEU A 95 12.43 24.02 2.69
N TRP A 96 12.39 24.12 4.02
CA TRP A 96 13.55 23.88 4.88
C TRP A 96 14.13 22.46 4.75
N GLN A 97 13.36 21.51 4.28
CA GLN A 97 13.84 20.14 4.05
C GLN A 97 14.75 20.02 2.83
N SER A 98 14.80 21.02 1.95
CA SER A 98 15.81 21.10 0.89
C SER A 98 17.23 21.24 1.46
N LEU A 99 17.40 21.73 2.69
CA LEU A 99 18.70 21.80 3.37
C LEU A 99 19.36 20.42 3.54
N HIS A 100 18.59 19.35 3.58
CA HIS A 100 19.13 17.98 3.61
C HIS A 100 19.94 17.61 2.36
N PHE A 101 19.80 18.36 1.26
CA PHE A 101 20.56 18.17 0.02
C PHE A 101 21.82 19.07 -0.07
N ILE A 102 22.08 19.95 0.91
CA ILE A 102 23.29 20.78 0.94
C ILE A 102 24.56 19.93 0.89
N PRO A 103 24.70 18.81 1.65
CA PRO A 103 25.90 17.98 1.56
C PRO A 103 26.14 17.43 0.14
N LEU A 104 25.09 17.10 -0.59
CA LEU A 104 25.19 16.70 -2.00
C LEU A 104 25.74 17.84 -2.88
N VAL A 105 25.23 19.06 -2.70
CA VAL A 105 25.70 20.22 -3.47
C VAL A 105 27.18 20.51 -3.19
N ILE A 106 27.61 20.40 -1.93
CA ILE A 106 29.02 20.56 -1.54
C ILE A 106 29.86 19.46 -2.20
N GLN A 107 29.42 18.20 -2.14
CA GLN A 107 30.15 17.08 -2.74
C GLN A 107 30.28 17.23 -4.27
N ILE A 108 29.24 17.67 -4.97
CA ILE A 108 29.29 17.94 -6.40
C ILE A 108 30.35 19.03 -6.69
N LYS A 109 30.33 20.13 -5.96
CA LYS A 109 31.32 21.22 -6.13
C LYS A 109 32.76 20.74 -5.93
N LEU A 110 33.00 19.90 -4.91
CA LEU A 110 34.34 19.35 -4.63
C LEU A 110 34.78 18.36 -5.73
N ALA A 111 33.83 17.67 -6.38
CA ALA A 111 34.14 16.69 -7.42
C ALA A 111 34.36 17.31 -8.82
N LEU A 112 33.84 18.52 -9.09
CA LEU A 112 33.95 19.16 -10.41
C LEU A 112 35.39 19.23 -10.94
N PRO A 113 36.42 19.63 -10.16
CA PRO A 113 37.81 19.65 -10.64
C PRO A 113 38.31 18.26 -11.06
N PHE A 114 37.90 17.20 -10.35
CA PHE A 114 38.28 15.82 -10.72
C PHE A 114 37.58 15.37 -11.99
N ILE A 115 36.32 15.73 -12.20
CA ILE A 115 35.57 15.39 -13.41
C ILE A 115 36.20 16.07 -14.63
N SER A 116 36.56 17.33 -14.54
CA SER A 116 37.22 18.03 -15.65
C SER A 116 38.60 17.41 -15.97
N MET A 117 39.38 17.07 -14.96
CA MET A 117 40.68 16.43 -15.12
C MET A 117 40.59 15.05 -15.79
N ILE A 118 39.58 14.28 -15.45
CA ILE A 118 39.31 12.96 -16.08
C ILE A 118 39.07 13.12 -17.58
N SER A 119 38.39 14.17 -18.03
CA SER A 119 38.07 14.41 -19.44
C SER A 119 39.26 14.73 -20.31
N GLU A 120 40.36 15.28 -19.71
CA GLU A 120 41.54 15.76 -20.41
C GLU A 120 42.72 14.79 -20.38
N THR A 121 42.65 13.70 -19.58
CA THR A 121 43.83 12.90 -19.24
C THR A 121 43.72 11.46 -19.78
N SER A 122 44.84 10.87 -20.21
CA SER A 122 44.92 9.47 -20.60
C SER A 122 44.63 8.52 -19.42
N THR A 123 43.95 7.40 -19.70
CA THR A 123 43.48 6.41 -18.69
C THR A 123 44.58 5.89 -17.76
N GLY A 124 45.83 5.76 -18.20
CA GLY A 124 46.93 5.27 -17.38
C GLY A 124 47.40 6.27 -16.32
N TYR A 125 47.39 7.56 -16.63
CA TYR A 125 47.76 8.63 -15.71
C TYR A 125 46.64 8.89 -14.67
N LEU A 126 45.38 8.65 -15.05
CA LEU A 126 44.25 8.77 -14.13
C LEU A 126 44.35 7.82 -12.93
N MET A 127 44.87 6.62 -13.09
CA MET A 127 45.05 5.65 -12.00
C MET A 127 45.98 6.19 -10.92
N ASN A 128 47.10 6.80 -11.31
CA ASN A 128 48.07 7.38 -10.35
C ASN A 128 47.49 8.59 -9.61
N ILE A 129 46.72 9.45 -10.30
CA ILE A 129 46.04 10.60 -9.69
C ILE A 129 44.97 10.15 -8.71
N PHE A 130 44.25 9.10 -9.00
CA PHE A 130 43.25 8.51 -8.09
C PHE A 130 43.93 7.99 -6.81
N GLU A 131 45.09 7.33 -6.92
CA GLU A 131 45.81 6.79 -5.76
C GLU A 131 46.41 7.92 -4.90
N ASP A 132 47.07 8.91 -5.50
CA ASP A 132 47.85 9.90 -4.77
C ASP A 132 47.02 11.07 -4.21
N LEU A 133 46.00 11.52 -4.92
CA LEU A 133 45.28 12.75 -4.55
C LEU A 133 43.86 12.46 -4.07
N TYR A 134 43.14 11.53 -4.73
CA TYR A 134 41.75 11.25 -4.41
C TYR A 134 41.62 10.35 -3.18
N PHE A 135 42.53 9.44 -2.94
CA PHE A 135 42.48 8.48 -1.84
C PHE A 135 42.49 9.15 -0.44
N PRO A 136 43.35 10.15 -0.15
CA PRO A 136 43.28 10.87 1.13
C PRO A 136 41.97 11.65 1.32
N LEU A 137 41.48 12.34 0.27
CA LEU A 137 40.23 13.08 0.30
C LEU A 137 39.03 12.12 0.43
N PHE A 138 39.08 10.97 -0.24
CA PHE A 138 38.08 9.91 -0.14
C PHE A 138 37.93 9.35 1.27
N ASN A 139 39.05 9.26 2.03
CA ASN A 139 39.01 8.83 3.43
C ASN A 139 38.25 9.81 4.31
N VAL A 140 38.51 11.12 4.19
CA VAL A 140 37.78 12.15 4.93
C VAL A 140 36.31 12.19 4.55
N GLU A 141 36.00 12.08 3.27
CA GLU A 141 34.61 11.98 2.78
C GLU A 141 33.89 10.72 3.28
N SER A 142 34.59 9.59 3.36
CA SER A 142 33.98 8.34 3.85
C SER A 142 33.59 8.43 5.32
N ILE A 143 34.43 9.04 6.16
CA ILE A 143 34.10 9.31 7.56
C ILE A 143 32.88 10.25 7.63
N GLY A 144 32.88 11.33 6.83
CA GLY A 144 31.78 12.28 6.74
C GLY A 144 30.46 11.60 6.35
N ARG A 145 30.48 10.69 5.38
CA ARG A 145 29.32 9.91 4.95
C ARG A 145 28.81 8.95 6.03
N ILE A 146 29.73 8.30 6.76
CA ILE A 146 29.35 7.42 7.89
C ILE A 146 28.65 8.24 8.97
N LEU A 147 29.23 9.38 9.39
CA LEU A 147 28.61 10.26 10.40
C LEU A 147 27.26 10.81 9.93
N HIS A 148 27.18 11.27 8.69
CA HIS A 148 25.94 11.74 8.07
C HIS A 148 24.85 10.68 8.17
N LEU A 149 25.13 9.44 7.78
CA LEU A 149 24.15 8.36 7.84
C LEU A 149 23.74 7.99 9.26
N ILE A 150 24.67 7.97 10.22
CA ILE A 150 24.37 7.70 11.63
C ILE A 150 23.35 8.72 12.16
N ILE A 151 23.49 9.99 11.78
CA ILE A 151 22.53 11.05 12.16
C ILE A 151 21.13 10.70 11.60
N TYR A 152 21.02 10.36 10.31
CA TYR A 152 19.72 10.04 9.71
C TYR A 152 19.11 8.76 10.27
N LEU A 153 19.89 7.71 10.48
CA LEU A 153 19.42 6.48 11.12
C LEU A 153 18.89 6.75 12.53
N SER A 154 19.59 7.59 13.30
CA SER A 154 19.17 7.99 14.65
C SER A 154 17.85 8.75 14.62
N ILE A 155 17.67 9.69 13.68
CA ILE A 155 16.40 10.42 13.51
C ILE A 155 15.27 9.45 13.10
N CYS A 156 15.52 8.58 12.13
CA CYS A 156 14.53 7.58 11.68
C CYS A 156 14.15 6.63 12.81
N TYR A 157 15.11 6.19 13.63
CA TYR A 157 14.84 5.34 14.79
C TYR A 157 13.99 6.07 15.84
N ARG A 158 14.25 7.36 16.10
CA ARG A 158 13.43 8.19 17.01
C ARG A 158 12.00 8.32 16.50
N ILE A 159 11.78 8.55 15.21
CA ILE A 159 10.46 8.60 14.59
C ILE A 159 9.74 7.24 14.75
N TYR A 160 10.42 6.15 14.42
CA TYR A 160 9.90 4.80 14.57
C TYR A 160 9.47 4.53 16.02
N TRP A 161 10.34 4.82 16.98
CA TRP A 161 10.07 4.54 18.40
C TRP A 161 8.94 5.41 18.97
N ALA A 162 8.92 6.70 18.64
CA ALA A 162 7.83 7.60 19.01
C ALA A 162 6.49 7.12 18.44
N THR A 163 6.49 6.69 17.18
CA THR A 163 5.30 6.11 16.55
C THR A 163 4.91 4.82 17.27
N GLN A 164 5.84 3.92 17.58
CA GLN A 164 5.55 2.67 18.28
C GLN A 164 4.93 2.90 19.66
N LYS A 165 5.38 3.91 20.42
CA LYS A 165 4.89 4.22 21.77
C LYS A 165 3.49 4.84 21.76
N SER A 166 3.10 5.57 20.73
CA SER A 166 1.85 6.36 20.68
C SER A 166 0.59 5.54 20.39
N GLY A 167 0.64 4.22 20.16
CA GLY A 167 -0.48 3.47 19.62
C GLY A 167 -0.97 2.27 20.43
N ASN A 168 -1.97 2.46 21.30
CA ASN A 168 -2.63 1.37 22.02
C ASN A 168 -3.69 0.59 21.21
N LYS A 169 -4.15 1.07 20.05
CA LYS A 169 -5.18 0.43 19.21
C LYS A 169 -4.83 0.57 17.73
N ARG A 170 -3.80 -0.16 17.26
CA ARG A 170 -3.41 -0.12 15.86
C ARG A 170 -4.04 -1.26 15.07
N GLY A 171 -4.54 -0.92 13.87
CA GLY A 171 -4.95 -1.90 12.89
C GLY A 171 -3.77 -2.76 12.39
N GLU A 172 -4.06 -3.93 11.86
CA GLU A 172 -3.08 -4.90 11.35
C GLU A 172 -2.11 -4.28 10.31
N ASN A 173 -2.63 -3.43 9.42
CA ASN A 173 -1.82 -2.75 8.41
C ASN A 173 -0.76 -1.80 8.99
N GLU A 174 -1.06 -1.13 10.11
CA GLU A 174 -0.08 -0.26 10.78
C GLU A 174 1.00 -1.06 11.47
N LYS A 175 0.66 -2.22 12.04
CA LYS A 175 1.63 -3.16 12.60
C LYS A 175 2.58 -3.66 11.53
N THR A 176 2.06 -4.06 10.36
CA THR A 176 2.87 -4.51 9.21
C THR A 176 3.85 -3.43 8.75
N LYS A 177 3.40 -2.17 8.63
CA LYS A 177 4.29 -1.04 8.28
C LYS A 177 5.39 -0.81 9.31
N LEU A 178 5.09 -0.93 10.60
CA LEU A 178 6.10 -0.80 11.66
C LEU A 178 7.12 -1.92 11.63
N VAL A 179 6.69 -3.17 11.42
CA VAL A 179 7.60 -4.31 11.25
C VAL A 179 8.49 -4.10 10.03
N TRP A 180 7.92 -3.63 8.92
CA TRP A 180 8.68 -3.29 7.71
C TRP A 180 9.75 -2.23 7.98
N ILE A 181 9.39 -1.09 8.59
CA ILE A 181 10.36 -0.02 8.91
C ILE A 181 11.43 -0.52 9.88
N ARG A 182 11.06 -1.27 10.91
CA ARG A 182 12.03 -1.88 11.82
C ARG A 182 13.06 -2.70 11.06
N ASN A 183 12.59 -3.60 10.19
CA ASN A 183 13.48 -4.48 9.43
C ASN A 183 14.36 -3.70 8.45
N LEU A 184 13.82 -2.64 7.82
CA LEU A 184 14.58 -1.74 6.94
C LEU A 184 15.68 -0.98 7.71
N LEU A 185 15.38 -0.47 8.90
CA LEU A 185 16.37 0.22 9.75
C LEU A 185 17.44 -0.76 10.27
N LEU A 186 17.04 -1.95 10.72
CA LEU A 186 17.99 -2.97 11.20
C LEU A 186 18.91 -3.45 10.07
N SER A 187 18.37 -3.71 8.88
CA SER A 187 19.20 -4.09 7.71
C SER A 187 20.16 -2.97 7.31
N SER A 188 19.71 -1.71 7.37
CA SER A 188 20.57 -0.56 7.10
C SER A 188 21.71 -0.45 8.13
N VAL A 189 21.40 -0.55 9.43
CA VAL A 189 22.43 -0.56 10.49
C VAL A 189 23.42 -1.70 10.29
N PHE A 190 22.94 -2.88 9.95
CA PHE A 190 23.75 -4.07 9.72
C PHE A 190 24.72 -3.89 8.53
N ILE A 191 24.20 -3.48 7.37
CA ILE A 191 25.01 -3.28 6.16
C ILE A 191 26.07 -2.19 6.39
N TRP A 192 25.67 -1.06 6.95
CA TRP A 192 26.59 0.05 7.20
C TRP A 192 27.56 -0.22 8.36
N GLY A 193 27.15 -1.03 9.33
CA GLY A 193 28.05 -1.50 10.39
C GLY A 193 29.17 -2.37 9.81
N ILE A 194 28.82 -3.32 8.92
CA ILE A 194 29.81 -4.13 8.20
C ILE A 194 30.68 -3.25 7.29
N TYR A 195 30.07 -2.29 6.55
CA TYR A 195 30.83 -1.35 5.73
C TYR A 195 31.87 -0.61 6.57
N THR A 196 31.46 -0.02 7.69
CA THR A 196 32.33 0.75 8.59
C THR A 196 33.45 -0.12 9.15
N PHE A 197 33.12 -1.33 9.60
CA PHE A 197 34.11 -2.29 10.11
C PHE A 197 35.16 -2.64 9.03
N LEU A 198 34.74 -3.07 7.86
CA LEU A 198 35.63 -3.47 6.77
C LEU A 198 36.46 -2.27 6.27
N TYR A 199 35.88 -1.07 6.27
CA TYR A 199 36.55 0.17 5.89
C TYR A 199 37.71 0.51 6.86
N PHE A 200 37.46 0.54 8.18
CA PHE A 200 38.48 0.88 9.17
C PHE A 200 39.60 -0.15 9.28
N TYR A 201 39.32 -1.39 9.03
CA TYR A 201 40.32 -2.46 9.00
C TYR A 201 41.00 -2.64 7.62
N ASN A 202 40.65 -1.79 6.65
CA ASN A 202 41.17 -1.83 5.27
C ASN A 202 41.10 -3.21 4.62
N ILE A 203 39.98 -3.91 4.84
CA ILE A 203 39.78 -5.27 4.38
C ILE A 203 39.25 -5.25 2.94
N TYR A 204 40.01 -5.83 2.01
CA TYR A 204 39.66 -5.91 0.59
C TYR A 204 38.27 -6.56 0.31
N LEU A 205 37.76 -7.37 1.24
CA LEU A 205 36.41 -7.97 1.17
C LEU A 205 35.27 -6.93 1.10
N LEU A 206 35.53 -5.66 1.45
CA LEU A 206 34.56 -4.57 1.34
C LEU A 206 33.89 -4.53 -0.02
N ASN A 207 34.70 -4.65 -1.08
CA ASN A 207 34.24 -4.55 -2.47
C ASN A 207 33.32 -5.71 -2.90
N PHE A 208 33.34 -6.83 -2.19
CA PHE A 208 32.52 -8.02 -2.49
C PHE A 208 31.32 -8.15 -1.55
N VAL A 209 31.54 -7.98 -0.26
CA VAL A 209 30.51 -8.24 0.77
C VAL A 209 29.38 -7.22 0.70
N ILE A 210 29.71 -5.95 0.60
CA ILE A 210 28.68 -4.89 0.63
C ILE A 210 27.72 -4.98 -0.57
N PRO A 211 28.15 -5.13 -1.82
CA PRO A 211 27.25 -5.30 -2.95
C PRO A 211 26.37 -6.54 -2.85
N ILE A 212 26.89 -7.64 -2.31
CA ILE A 212 26.09 -8.87 -2.06
C ILE A 212 24.97 -8.57 -1.05
N LEU A 213 25.30 -7.91 0.07
CA LEU A 213 24.30 -7.55 1.08
C LEU A 213 23.24 -6.58 0.53
N ILE A 214 23.65 -5.61 -0.30
CA ILE A 214 22.72 -4.71 -0.99
C ILE A 214 21.80 -5.50 -1.93
N SER A 215 22.35 -6.44 -2.71
CA SER A 215 21.55 -7.29 -3.61
C SER A 215 20.52 -8.09 -2.84
N ILE A 216 20.93 -8.74 -1.74
CA ILE A 216 20.02 -9.49 -0.85
C ILE A 216 18.91 -8.57 -0.31
N ALA A 217 19.27 -7.35 0.13
CA ALA A 217 18.29 -6.38 0.62
C ALA A 217 17.27 -5.98 -0.45
N ILE A 218 17.70 -5.74 -1.71
CA ILE A 218 16.81 -5.43 -2.83
C ILE A 218 15.84 -6.60 -3.12
N TYR A 219 16.34 -7.84 -3.15
CA TYR A 219 15.49 -9.03 -3.33
C TYR A 219 14.49 -9.19 -2.17
N ALA A 220 14.95 -8.99 -0.93
CA ALA A 220 14.08 -9.03 0.24
C ALA A 220 12.98 -7.95 0.18
N MET A 221 13.31 -6.72 -0.27
CA MET A 221 12.32 -5.66 -0.48
C MET A 221 11.28 -6.06 -1.53
N GLY A 222 11.69 -6.64 -2.66
CA GLY A 222 10.79 -7.14 -3.70
C GLY A 222 9.87 -8.23 -3.18
N TYR A 223 10.40 -9.21 -2.46
CA TYR A 223 9.62 -10.27 -1.83
C TYR A 223 8.62 -9.74 -0.81
N MET A 224 9.04 -8.82 0.06
CA MET A 224 8.14 -8.20 1.05
C MET A 224 7.03 -7.39 0.38
N GLY A 225 7.33 -6.70 -0.72
CA GLY A 225 6.31 -5.98 -1.51
C GLY A 225 5.30 -6.90 -2.18
N PHE A 226 5.71 -8.09 -2.59
CA PHE A 226 4.82 -9.13 -3.10
C PHE A 226 3.94 -9.72 -1.98
N LYS A 227 4.55 -10.09 -0.86
CA LYS A 227 3.85 -10.75 0.27
C LYS A 227 2.93 -9.80 1.05
N TYR A 228 3.30 -8.51 1.16
CA TYR A 228 2.58 -7.49 1.94
C TYR A 228 2.33 -6.22 1.10
N PRO A 229 1.41 -6.29 0.11
CA PRO A 229 1.16 -5.16 -0.80
C PRO A 229 0.78 -3.85 -0.09
N GLU A 230 0.20 -3.94 1.11
CA GLU A 230 -0.18 -2.79 1.94
C GLU A 230 0.98 -1.92 2.40
N ILE A 231 2.22 -2.43 2.31
CA ILE A 231 3.42 -1.63 2.59
C ILE A 231 3.60 -0.53 1.53
N PHE A 232 3.20 -0.81 0.27
CA PHE A 232 3.43 0.07 -0.88
C PHE A 232 2.16 0.68 -1.47
N ARG A 233 0.97 0.17 -1.10
CA ARG A 233 -0.32 0.64 -1.63
C ARG A 233 -1.19 1.26 -0.56
N SER A 234 -2.06 2.20 -0.95
CA SER A 234 -3.04 2.78 -0.05
C SER A 234 -4.14 1.76 0.29
N VAL A 235 -4.69 1.86 1.51
CA VAL A 235 -5.72 0.93 2.05
C VAL A 235 -6.98 0.87 1.19
N HIS A 236 -7.21 1.86 0.30
CA HIS A 236 -8.39 1.91 -0.57
C HIS A 236 -8.48 0.68 -1.49
N LEU A 237 -7.34 0.16 -1.94
CA LEU A 237 -7.29 -1.05 -2.79
C LEU A 237 -7.60 -2.34 -2.01
N LYS A 238 -7.24 -2.43 -0.73
CA LYS A 238 -7.60 -3.62 0.07
C LYS A 238 -9.11 -3.78 0.18
N LYS A 239 -9.85 -2.65 0.25
CA LYS A 239 -11.32 -2.65 0.22
C LYS A 239 -11.87 -3.04 -1.16
N LEU A 240 -11.23 -2.59 -2.23
CA LEU A 240 -11.60 -2.93 -3.61
C LEU A 240 -11.16 -4.36 -3.98
N MET A 241 -9.93 -4.78 -3.66
CA MET A 241 -9.46 -6.15 -3.92
C MET A 241 -10.23 -7.17 -3.09
N LYS A 242 -10.54 -6.89 -1.82
CA LYS A 242 -11.45 -7.71 -1.03
C LYS A 242 -12.85 -7.78 -1.68
N LYS A 243 -13.31 -6.69 -2.28
CA LYS A 243 -14.54 -6.67 -3.09
C LYS A 243 -14.40 -7.51 -4.37
N TYR A 244 -13.22 -7.59 -4.99
CA TYR A 244 -12.96 -8.38 -6.21
C TYR A 244 -12.49 -9.81 -5.95
N GLU A 245 -11.79 -10.11 -4.86
CA GLU A 245 -11.48 -11.50 -4.43
C GLU A 245 -12.75 -12.29 -4.08
N PHE A 246 -13.81 -11.60 -3.60
CA PHE A 246 -15.13 -12.19 -3.38
C PHE A 246 -16.03 -12.12 -4.63
N SER A 247 -15.57 -11.56 -5.74
CA SER A 247 -16.29 -11.51 -7.02
C SER A 247 -15.97 -12.72 -7.94
N SER A 248 -15.78 -13.90 -7.37
CA SER A 248 -15.56 -15.12 -8.16
C SER A 248 -16.84 -15.75 -8.72
N LEU A 249 -18.01 -15.16 -8.46
CA LEU A 249 -19.24 -15.62 -9.07
C LEU A 249 -19.29 -15.20 -10.55
N ILE A 250 -19.34 -16.20 -11.43
CA ILE A 250 -19.56 -16.02 -12.87
C ILE A 250 -20.94 -15.34 -13.06
N PRO A 251 -21.14 -14.45 -14.06
CA PRO A 251 -22.42 -13.76 -14.26
C PRO A 251 -23.64 -14.69 -14.26
N GLN A 252 -23.52 -15.87 -14.86
CA GLN A 252 -24.58 -16.89 -14.90
C GLN A 252 -24.91 -17.44 -13.50
N GLU A 253 -23.96 -17.59 -12.61
CA GLU A 253 -24.22 -18.01 -11.22
C GLU A 253 -24.95 -16.93 -10.42
N LYS A 254 -24.63 -15.66 -10.67
CA LYS A 254 -25.35 -14.54 -10.04
C LYS A 254 -26.82 -14.50 -10.42
N ASP A 255 -27.14 -14.77 -11.68
CA ASP A 255 -28.52 -14.82 -12.17
C ASP A 255 -29.27 -15.97 -11.51
N ARG A 256 -28.68 -17.17 -11.43
CA ARG A 256 -29.25 -18.31 -10.73
C ARG A 256 -29.54 -18.04 -9.25
N TYR A 257 -28.55 -17.49 -8.52
CA TYR A 257 -28.75 -17.15 -7.10
C TYR A 257 -29.76 -16.02 -6.90
N CYS A 258 -29.89 -15.10 -7.85
CA CYS A 258 -30.93 -14.07 -7.82
C CYS A 258 -32.34 -14.68 -7.99
N GLU A 259 -32.51 -15.63 -8.90
CA GLU A 259 -33.76 -16.36 -9.09
C GLU A 259 -34.12 -17.17 -7.84
N GLU A 260 -33.18 -17.92 -7.26
CA GLU A 260 -33.36 -18.67 -6.03
C GLU A 260 -33.71 -17.76 -4.83
N LEU A 261 -33.07 -16.61 -4.71
CA LEU A 261 -33.39 -15.60 -3.70
C LEU A 261 -34.84 -15.11 -3.85
N LEU A 262 -35.26 -14.74 -5.06
CA LEU A 262 -36.63 -14.29 -5.32
C LEU A 262 -37.68 -15.38 -5.07
N GLN A 263 -37.37 -16.64 -5.40
CA GLN A 263 -38.23 -17.77 -5.10
C GLN A 263 -38.43 -17.92 -3.58
N ILE A 264 -37.35 -17.92 -2.78
CA ILE A 264 -37.44 -18.01 -1.31
C ILE A 264 -38.24 -16.83 -0.74
N MET A 265 -38.03 -15.63 -1.24
CA MET A 265 -38.75 -14.43 -0.80
C MET A 265 -40.24 -14.53 -1.11
N ASN A 266 -40.65 -15.03 -2.28
CA ASN A 266 -42.04 -15.08 -2.69
C ASN A 266 -42.80 -16.30 -2.13
N GLU A 267 -42.17 -17.49 -2.11
CA GLU A 267 -42.85 -18.74 -1.70
C GLU A 267 -42.81 -18.94 -0.18
N GLN A 268 -41.66 -18.69 0.46
CA GLN A 268 -41.49 -18.94 1.89
C GLN A 268 -41.76 -17.69 2.76
N LYS A 269 -41.87 -16.52 2.15
CA LYS A 269 -42.09 -15.21 2.82
C LYS A 269 -41.21 -15.00 4.03
N VAL A 270 -39.91 -15.41 3.95
CA VAL A 270 -38.97 -15.36 5.06
C VAL A 270 -38.77 -13.93 5.63
N PHE A 271 -39.14 -12.91 4.86
CA PHE A 271 -39.10 -11.51 5.28
C PHE A 271 -40.10 -11.19 6.39
N THR A 272 -41.10 -12.00 6.64
CA THR A 272 -42.08 -11.83 7.74
C THR A 272 -41.44 -12.12 9.11
N ASN A 273 -40.34 -12.85 9.14
CA ASN A 273 -39.53 -12.95 10.36
C ASN A 273 -38.83 -11.59 10.64
N SER A 274 -39.22 -10.93 11.77
CA SER A 274 -38.67 -9.63 12.17
C SER A 274 -37.15 -9.64 12.42
N ASP A 275 -36.59 -10.79 12.82
CA ASP A 275 -35.20 -10.99 13.20
C ASP A 275 -34.32 -11.49 12.05
N LEU A 276 -34.88 -11.61 10.82
CA LEU A 276 -34.16 -12.10 9.66
C LEU A 276 -32.90 -11.28 9.41
N SER A 277 -31.75 -11.94 9.51
CA SER A 277 -30.43 -11.39 9.25
C SER A 277 -29.93 -11.70 7.83
N LEU A 278 -28.97 -10.89 7.34
CA LEU A 278 -28.28 -11.16 6.09
C LEU A 278 -27.62 -12.56 6.07
N SER A 279 -27.10 -12.99 7.21
CA SER A 279 -26.43 -14.30 7.34
C SER A 279 -27.42 -15.44 7.24
N GLU A 280 -28.60 -15.33 7.84
CA GLU A 280 -29.64 -16.35 7.74
C GLU A 280 -30.18 -16.45 6.32
N LEU A 281 -30.48 -15.34 5.66
CA LEU A 281 -30.93 -15.35 4.28
C LEU A 281 -29.87 -15.91 3.33
N ALA A 282 -28.59 -15.59 3.56
CA ALA A 282 -27.48 -16.13 2.78
C ALA A 282 -27.36 -17.66 2.93
N ASN A 283 -27.58 -18.18 4.14
CA ASN A 283 -27.60 -19.63 4.39
C ASN A 283 -28.75 -20.33 3.64
N LEU A 284 -29.92 -19.71 3.54
CA LEU A 284 -31.06 -20.27 2.78
C LEU A 284 -30.77 -20.38 1.28
N VAL A 285 -29.98 -19.42 0.74
CA VAL A 285 -29.55 -19.42 -0.68
C VAL A 285 -28.24 -20.20 -0.89
N ASN A 286 -27.67 -20.79 0.18
CA ASN A 286 -26.39 -21.53 0.16
C ASN A 286 -25.18 -20.70 -0.36
N ILE A 287 -25.13 -19.41 -0.06
CA ILE A 287 -24.03 -18.52 -0.43
C ILE A 287 -23.50 -17.75 0.79
N SER A 288 -22.33 -17.12 0.64
CA SER A 288 -21.81 -16.27 1.73
C SER A 288 -22.66 -15.00 1.88
N PRO A 289 -22.76 -14.42 3.10
CA PRO A 289 -23.43 -13.14 3.31
C PRO A 289 -22.90 -12.01 2.43
N GLN A 290 -21.61 -12.04 2.10
CA GLN A 290 -20.97 -11.08 1.21
C GLN A 290 -21.46 -11.21 -0.24
N HIS A 291 -21.59 -12.45 -0.75
CA HIS A 291 -22.14 -12.72 -2.09
C HIS A 291 -23.61 -12.30 -2.18
N LEU A 292 -24.39 -12.61 -1.17
CA LEU A 292 -25.80 -12.18 -1.12
C LEU A 292 -25.91 -10.66 -1.13
N SER A 293 -25.14 -9.98 -0.29
CA SER A 293 -25.12 -8.50 -0.26
C SER A 293 -24.70 -7.91 -1.61
N GLN A 294 -23.77 -8.55 -2.31
CA GLN A 294 -23.34 -8.13 -3.65
C GLN A 294 -24.46 -8.29 -4.68
N ILE A 295 -25.14 -9.45 -4.70
CA ILE A 295 -26.25 -9.72 -5.61
C ILE A 295 -27.36 -8.70 -5.40
N ILE A 296 -27.77 -8.46 -4.14
CA ILE A 296 -28.80 -7.48 -3.81
C ILE A 296 -28.42 -6.08 -4.32
N ASN A 297 -27.18 -5.64 -4.06
CA ASN A 297 -26.73 -4.32 -4.52
C ASN A 297 -26.64 -4.22 -6.05
N GLU A 298 -26.13 -5.24 -6.73
CA GLU A 298 -25.92 -5.19 -8.18
C GLU A 298 -27.21 -5.35 -8.98
N LYS A 299 -28.12 -6.24 -8.52
CA LYS A 299 -29.37 -6.56 -9.25
C LYS A 299 -30.53 -5.63 -8.90
N PHE A 300 -30.61 -5.16 -7.65
CA PHE A 300 -31.73 -4.36 -7.15
C PHE A 300 -31.35 -2.92 -6.79
N ASN A 301 -30.06 -2.57 -6.83
CA ASN A 301 -29.54 -1.26 -6.42
C ASN A 301 -29.96 -0.85 -5.00
N GLN A 302 -30.06 -1.82 -4.08
CA GLN A 302 -30.53 -1.69 -2.72
C GLN A 302 -29.55 -2.31 -1.74
N ASN A 303 -29.54 -1.85 -0.50
CA ASN A 303 -28.92 -2.59 0.59
C ASN A 303 -29.88 -3.65 1.13
N PHE A 304 -29.36 -4.58 1.97
CA PHE A 304 -30.16 -5.67 2.55
C PHE A 304 -31.44 -5.18 3.25
N SER A 305 -31.34 -4.14 4.08
CA SER A 305 -32.50 -3.61 4.82
C SER A 305 -33.54 -2.99 3.89
N GLU A 306 -33.11 -2.29 2.85
CA GLU A 306 -34.01 -1.73 1.84
C GLU A 306 -34.72 -2.84 1.04
N PHE A 307 -33.95 -3.86 0.65
CA PHE A 307 -34.48 -5.02 -0.08
C PHE A 307 -35.57 -5.76 0.74
N ILE A 308 -35.28 -6.10 2.01
CA ILE A 308 -36.26 -6.77 2.88
C ILE A 308 -37.46 -5.88 3.14
N ASN A 309 -37.26 -4.59 3.42
CA ASN A 309 -38.37 -3.66 3.70
C ASN A 309 -39.27 -3.47 2.47
N ALA A 310 -38.76 -3.56 1.24
CA ALA A 310 -39.58 -3.50 0.04
C ALA A 310 -40.60 -4.66 0.01
N PHE A 311 -40.19 -5.90 0.29
CA PHE A 311 -41.08 -7.04 0.38
C PHE A 311 -42.09 -6.92 1.53
N ARG A 312 -41.64 -6.45 2.71
CA ARG A 312 -42.53 -6.20 3.86
C ARG A 312 -43.59 -5.16 3.59
N VAL A 313 -43.23 -4.09 2.86
CA VAL A 313 -44.19 -3.06 2.47
C VAL A 313 -45.25 -3.62 1.52
N GLU A 314 -44.86 -4.42 0.51
CA GLU A 314 -45.80 -5.04 -0.41
C GLU A 314 -46.74 -6.01 0.31
N GLU A 315 -46.24 -6.79 1.28
CA GLU A 315 -47.10 -7.65 2.11
C GLU A 315 -48.05 -6.82 2.99
N ALA A 316 -47.52 -5.73 3.63
CA ALA A 316 -48.38 -4.86 4.41
C ALA A 316 -49.48 -4.20 3.58
N LYS A 317 -49.24 -3.80 2.33
CA LYS A 317 -50.25 -3.28 1.41
C LYS A 317 -51.38 -4.32 1.17
N LYS A 318 -51.01 -5.59 0.97
CA LYS A 318 -51.99 -6.69 0.81
C LYS A 318 -52.82 -6.86 2.08
N LEU A 319 -52.19 -6.92 3.25
CA LEU A 319 -52.85 -7.10 4.53
C LEU A 319 -53.78 -5.93 4.89
N LEU A 320 -53.39 -4.69 4.55
CA LEU A 320 -54.16 -3.47 4.80
C LEU A 320 -55.48 -3.42 3.96
N LEU A 321 -55.44 -4.01 2.76
CA LEU A 321 -56.58 -4.02 1.85
C LEU A 321 -57.49 -5.24 2.01
N ASP A 322 -57.02 -6.29 2.72
CA ASP A 322 -57.80 -7.51 2.94
C ASP A 322 -58.98 -7.24 3.90
N PRO A 323 -60.23 -7.49 3.44
CA PRO A 323 -61.44 -7.34 4.27
C PRO A 323 -61.41 -8.17 5.57
N ASN A 324 -60.73 -9.30 5.56
CA ASN A 324 -60.64 -10.19 6.72
C ASN A 324 -59.79 -9.59 7.85
N ASN A 325 -58.90 -8.65 7.52
CA ASN A 325 -57.99 -7.99 8.48
C ASN A 325 -58.54 -6.68 9.07
N ARG A 326 -59.77 -6.30 8.79
CA ARG A 326 -60.39 -5.05 9.30
C ARG A 326 -60.42 -4.91 10.81
N HIS A 327 -60.29 -6.03 11.53
CA HIS A 327 -60.22 -6.06 12.99
C HIS A 327 -58.81 -5.75 13.53
N LEU A 328 -57.76 -5.77 12.68
CA LEU A 328 -56.40 -5.46 13.06
C LEU A 328 -56.13 -3.97 12.92
N ASN A 329 -55.42 -3.41 13.89
CA ASN A 329 -54.87 -2.06 13.75
C ASN A 329 -53.62 -2.02 12.87
N ILE A 330 -53.28 -0.85 12.37
CA ILE A 330 -52.11 -0.64 11.46
C ILE A 330 -50.81 -1.19 12.04
N LEU A 331 -50.65 -1.09 13.37
CA LEU A 331 -49.43 -1.59 14.04
C LEU A 331 -49.39 -3.13 14.07
N ALA A 332 -50.51 -3.79 14.28
CA ALA A 332 -50.61 -5.26 14.20
C ALA A 332 -50.24 -5.76 12.78
N ILE A 333 -50.78 -5.10 11.74
CA ILE A 333 -50.43 -5.38 10.35
C ILE A 333 -48.95 -5.17 10.06
N ALA A 334 -48.30 -4.13 10.64
CA ALA A 334 -46.87 -3.94 10.50
C ALA A 334 -46.06 -5.10 11.08
N TYR A 335 -46.46 -5.63 12.25
CA TYR A 335 -45.81 -6.79 12.86
C TYR A 335 -46.06 -8.09 12.04
N GLU A 336 -47.25 -8.33 11.55
CA GLU A 336 -47.58 -9.44 10.64
C GLU A 336 -46.74 -9.40 9.36
N ALA A 337 -46.48 -8.20 8.83
CA ALA A 337 -45.61 -8.01 7.66
C ALA A 337 -44.13 -8.17 7.98
N GLY A 338 -43.73 -8.37 9.25
CA GLY A 338 -42.35 -8.61 9.69
C GLY A 338 -41.59 -7.40 10.17
N PHE A 339 -42.20 -6.22 10.32
CA PHE A 339 -41.55 -5.08 10.93
C PHE A 339 -41.47 -5.24 12.45
N ASN A 340 -40.34 -4.84 13.06
CA ASN A 340 -40.13 -4.90 14.50
C ASN A 340 -40.47 -3.56 15.22
N SER A 341 -40.78 -2.48 14.48
CA SER A 341 -41.15 -1.20 15.07
C SER A 341 -42.04 -0.36 14.17
N LYS A 342 -42.92 0.44 14.80
CA LYS A 342 -43.80 1.39 14.12
C LYS A 342 -43.01 2.44 13.31
N SER A 343 -41.87 2.90 13.82
CA SER A 343 -41.07 3.92 13.16
C SER A 343 -40.45 3.43 11.87
N THR A 344 -39.88 2.21 11.88
CA THR A 344 -39.31 1.56 10.69
C THR A 344 -40.38 1.31 9.64
N PHE A 345 -41.53 0.79 10.06
CA PHE A 345 -42.66 0.55 9.17
C PHE A 345 -43.11 1.84 8.48
N ASN A 346 -43.44 2.91 9.25
CA ASN A 346 -43.93 4.15 8.69
C ASN A 346 -42.94 4.80 7.73
N SER A 347 -41.64 4.76 8.07
CA SER A 347 -40.57 5.29 7.22
C SER A 347 -40.45 4.50 5.91
N ALA A 348 -40.41 3.17 5.98
CA ALA A 348 -40.32 2.31 4.81
C ALA A 348 -41.56 2.42 3.92
N PHE A 349 -42.75 2.39 4.52
CA PHE A 349 -44.02 2.49 3.81
C PHE A 349 -44.17 3.84 3.09
N LYS A 350 -43.85 4.95 3.78
CA LYS A 350 -43.88 6.31 3.19
C LYS A 350 -42.82 6.44 2.07
N LYS A 351 -41.64 5.83 2.24
CA LYS A 351 -40.60 5.84 1.20
C LYS A 351 -41.05 5.11 -0.06
N ALA A 352 -41.74 3.98 0.10
CA ALA A 352 -42.19 3.13 -1.01
C ALA A 352 -43.45 3.66 -1.70
N THR A 353 -44.42 4.22 -0.94
CA THR A 353 -45.76 4.58 -1.45
C THR A 353 -45.99 6.10 -1.53
N GLN A 354 -45.03 6.91 -1.07
CA GLN A 354 -45.13 8.36 -0.91
C GLN A 354 -46.26 8.82 0.03
N ARG A 355 -46.92 7.88 0.74
CA ARG A 355 -48.07 8.10 1.64
C ARG A 355 -47.88 7.38 2.98
N THR A 356 -48.60 7.82 3.97
CA THR A 356 -48.68 7.10 5.24
C THR A 356 -49.61 5.91 5.12
N PRO A 357 -49.49 4.85 5.94
CA PRO A 357 -50.39 3.70 5.93
C PRO A 357 -51.89 4.11 6.10
N SER A 358 -52.16 5.11 6.91
CA SER A 358 -53.54 5.61 7.12
C SER A 358 -54.11 6.30 5.88
N GLU A 359 -53.33 7.10 5.18
CA GLU A 359 -53.72 7.73 3.91
C GLU A 359 -53.92 6.69 2.80
N PHE A 360 -53.12 5.60 2.79
CA PHE A 360 -53.24 4.53 1.84
C PHE A 360 -54.54 3.74 1.99
N ILE A 361 -54.96 3.47 3.23
CA ILE A 361 -56.25 2.82 3.50
C ILE A 361 -57.42 3.72 3.08
N SER A 362 -57.37 5.04 3.32
CA SER A 362 -58.43 5.99 3.01
C SER A 362 -58.66 6.19 1.50
N ASN A 363 -57.58 6.03 0.68
CA ASN A 363 -57.67 6.22 -0.77
C ASN A 363 -56.87 5.14 -1.52
N PRO A 364 -57.36 3.89 -1.60
CA PRO A 364 -56.60 2.77 -2.20
C PRO A 364 -56.42 2.86 -3.73
N ASN A 365 -57.27 3.67 -4.42
CA ASN A 365 -57.33 3.70 -5.89
C ASN A 365 -56.48 4.78 -6.57
N VAL A 366 -55.64 5.47 -5.84
CA VAL A 366 -54.70 6.42 -6.47
C VAL A 366 -53.47 5.65 -6.88
N THR A 367 -53.36 5.29 -8.16
CA THR A 367 -52.19 4.65 -8.78
C THR A 367 -50.93 5.41 -8.46
N ASP A 368 -49.93 4.69 -7.95
CA ASP A 368 -48.57 5.22 -7.78
C ASP A 368 -48.04 5.61 -9.18
N GLN A 369 -47.96 6.91 -9.46
CA GLN A 369 -47.28 7.41 -10.66
C GLN A 369 -45.77 7.34 -10.38
N THR A 370 -45.05 6.38 -10.96
CA THR A 370 -43.62 6.39 -11.24
C THR A 370 -43.40 6.08 -12.68
#